data_c88031bedf6a3531f4a680c2041e3602
#
_entry.id   c88031bedf6a3531f4a680c2041e3602
#
_cell.length_a   1.000
_cell.length_b   1.000
_cell.length_c   1.000
_cell.angle_alpha   90.00
_cell.angle_beta   90.00
_cell.angle_gamma   90.00
#
_symmetry.space_group_name_H-M   'P 1'
#
loop_
_entity.id
_entity.type
_entity.pdbx_description
1 polymer ?
#
loop_
_entity_poly.entity_id
_entity_poly.type
_entity_poly.pdbx_seq_one_letter_code
_entity_poly.pdbx_strand_id
1 'polypeptide(L)'
;MATYKEQNKLNVPHLRFPEFHGEWEKCKLGELAVKVGSGSTPKGGNAVYTTSGHCFVRSQNVGMGHLILNDIAYIDESTHQKQKSTELRTNDVLLNITGASIGRTALATEEINGGNVNQHVCIIRTNGNVEPSYICDYIQTSKIQKYIQSLQTGGSREGLNFEQIRSFPINIPTVEEQVKIAKLLSLINERIATQSKLIEKLESLIK
;
A
#
# COMPACT_ATOMS: atom_id res chain seq x y z
N MET A 1 5.72 -20.17 -44.61
CA MET A 1 5.56 -20.07 -43.15
C MET A 1 6.08 -18.70 -42.72
N ALA A 2 5.20 -17.78 -42.42
CA ALA A 2 5.57 -16.42 -42.00
C ALA A 2 5.87 -16.44 -40.49
N THR A 3 7.11 -16.22 -40.12
CA THR A 3 7.54 -16.01 -38.76
C THR A 3 7.00 -14.68 -38.29
N TYR A 4 6.03 -14.71 -37.38
CA TYR A 4 5.61 -13.54 -36.59
C TYR A 4 6.84 -13.08 -35.79
N LYS A 5 7.48 -11.99 -36.24
CA LYS A 5 8.42 -11.22 -35.41
C LYS A 5 7.59 -10.66 -34.27
N GLU A 6 7.77 -11.15 -33.03
CA GLU A 6 7.38 -10.44 -31.83
C GLU A 6 8.03 -9.04 -31.89
N GLN A 7 7.21 -8.04 -32.21
CA GLN A 7 7.63 -6.66 -32.08
C GLN A 7 7.90 -6.45 -30.57
N ASN A 8 9.15 -6.20 -30.21
CA ASN A 8 9.54 -5.82 -28.84
C ASN A 8 8.72 -4.59 -28.44
N LYS A 9 7.64 -4.83 -27.74
CA LYS A 9 6.76 -3.76 -27.24
C LYS A 9 7.54 -3.04 -26.14
N LEU A 10 7.88 -1.78 -26.37
CA LEU A 10 8.58 -0.95 -25.40
C LEU A 10 7.83 -0.96 -24.05
N ASN A 11 8.57 -1.04 -22.95
CA ASN A 11 8.01 -1.03 -21.61
C ASN A 11 7.70 0.41 -21.17
N VAL A 12 6.69 0.99 -21.80
CA VAL A 12 6.20 2.35 -21.51
C VAL A 12 4.68 2.35 -21.40
N PRO A 13 4.06 3.21 -20.57
CA PRO A 13 2.61 3.32 -20.51
C PRO A 13 2.06 3.99 -21.78
N HIS A 14 0.79 3.75 -22.08
CA HIS A 14 0.09 4.43 -23.18
C HIS A 14 -0.10 5.94 -22.92
N LEU A 15 -0.35 6.31 -21.67
CA LEU A 15 -0.40 7.69 -21.22
C LEU A 15 0.87 8.01 -20.46
N ARG A 16 1.57 9.05 -20.90
CA ARG A 16 2.82 9.50 -20.30
C ARG A 16 2.92 11.02 -20.43
N PHE A 17 3.54 11.64 -19.48
CA PHE A 17 3.90 13.06 -19.59
C PHE A 17 4.91 13.24 -20.73
N PRO A 18 4.71 14.23 -21.61
CA PRO A 18 5.48 14.35 -22.85
C PRO A 18 6.98 14.62 -22.65
N GLU A 19 7.36 15.14 -21.49
CA GLU A 19 8.75 15.45 -21.15
C GLU A 19 9.58 14.23 -20.75
N PHE A 20 8.95 13.08 -20.44
CA PHE A 20 9.66 11.87 -20.04
C PHE A 20 9.83 10.92 -21.22
N HIS A 21 11.03 10.38 -21.38
CA HIS A 21 11.43 9.50 -22.47
C HIS A 21 12.09 8.21 -21.95
N GLY A 22 12.39 7.28 -22.84
CA GLY A 22 13.01 6.00 -22.51
C GLY A 22 12.03 4.97 -21.96
N GLU A 23 12.50 3.76 -21.74
CA GLU A 23 11.70 2.65 -21.18
C GLU A 23 11.69 2.69 -19.66
N TRP A 24 10.60 2.18 -19.07
CA TRP A 24 10.54 1.92 -17.64
C TRP A 24 11.32 0.63 -17.33
N GLU A 25 12.07 0.64 -16.26
CA GLU A 25 12.80 -0.52 -15.76
C GLU A 25 11.84 -1.55 -15.17
N LYS A 26 12.15 -2.85 -15.37
CA LYS A 26 11.43 -3.97 -14.75
C LYS A 26 12.22 -4.47 -13.56
N CYS A 27 11.63 -4.45 -12.38
CA CYS A 27 12.24 -4.93 -11.16
C CYS A 27 11.22 -5.64 -10.27
N LYS A 28 11.68 -6.22 -9.18
CA LYS A 28 10.82 -6.79 -8.14
C LYS A 28 10.70 -5.81 -6.97
N LEU A 29 9.55 -5.81 -6.31
CA LEU A 29 9.33 -4.95 -5.14
C LEU A 29 10.41 -5.14 -4.06
N GLY A 30 10.92 -6.36 -3.89
CA GLY A 30 11.99 -6.67 -2.93
C GLY A 30 13.29 -5.93 -3.19
N GLU A 31 13.58 -5.54 -4.43
CA GLU A 31 14.76 -4.76 -4.82
C GLU A 31 14.62 -3.27 -4.45
N LEU A 32 13.38 -2.82 -4.28
CA LEU A 32 13.01 -1.45 -3.96
C LEU A 32 12.73 -1.23 -2.47
N ALA A 33 12.72 -2.30 -1.65
CA ALA A 33 12.33 -2.25 -0.25
C ALA A 33 13.46 -2.67 0.70
N VAL A 34 13.72 -1.86 1.72
CA VAL A 34 14.60 -2.22 2.84
C VAL A 34 13.87 -3.03 3.91
N LYS A 35 12.54 -2.99 3.91
CA LYS A 35 11.71 -3.77 4.85
C LYS A 35 10.46 -4.29 4.15
N VAL A 36 10.19 -5.56 4.35
CA VAL A 36 8.91 -6.23 4.06
C VAL A 36 8.63 -7.16 5.24
N GLY A 37 7.63 -6.84 6.04
CA GLY A 37 7.32 -7.58 7.25
C GLY A 37 6.06 -7.07 7.92
N SER A 38 5.46 -7.86 8.81
CA SER A 38 4.26 -7.49 9.57
C SER A 38 4.55 -7.44 11.08
N GLY A 39 3.64 -6.85 11.83
CA GLY A 39 3.65 -6.90 13.28
C GLY A 39 3.03 -8.18 13.84
N SER A 40 2.58 -8.10 15.06
CA SER A 40 1.87 -9.16 15.76
C SER A 40 0.74 -8.57 16.61
N THR A 41 -0.34 -9.33 16.76
CA THR A 41 -1.38 -8.93 17.71
C THR A 41 -0.87 -9.20 19.14
N PRO A 42 -0.96 -8.22 20.04
CA PRO A 42 -0.58 -8.41 21.42
C PRO A 42 -1.37 -9.55 22.08
N LYS A 43 -0.74 -10.31 22.98
CA LYS A 43 -1.45 -11.34 23.77
C LYS A 43 -2.53 -10.68 24.61
N GLY A 44 -3.77 -11.15 24.52
CA GLY A 44 -4.93 -10.57 25.20
C GLY A 44 -5.92 -9.89 24.24
N GLY A 45 -5.58 -9.75 22.96
CA GLY A 45 -6.47 -9.19 21.95
C GLY A 45 -6.95 -7.78 22.31
N ASN A 46 -8.26 -7.51 22.20
CA ASN A 46 -8.83 -6.19 22.48
C ASN A 46 -8.67 -5.72 23.94
N ALA A 47 -8.44 -6.64 24.88
CA ALA A 47 -8.26 -6.29 26.30
C ALA A 47 -6.97 -5.50 26.59
N VAL A 48 -6.01 -5.50 25.68
CA VAL A 48 -4.74 -4.75 25.80
C VAL A 48 -4.75 -3.42 25.06
N TYR A 49 -5.85 -3.09 24.38
CA TYR A 49 -5.95 -1.78 23.74
C TYR A 49 -6.27 -0.71 24.78
N THR A 50 -5.60 0.42 24.61
CA THR A 50 -5.71 1.59 25.48
C THR A 50 -6.51 2.70 24.78
N THR A 51 -6.91 3.71 25.53
CA THR A 51 -7.62 4.88 24.98
C THR A 51 -6.66 5.90 24.36
N SER A 52 -5.35 5.78 24.63
CA SER A 52 -4.30 6.64 24.09
C SER A 52 -2.96 5.90 24.13
N GLY A 53 -1.97 6.39 23.41
CA GLY A 53 -0.64 5.78 23.32
C GLY A 53 -0.16 5.67 21.88
N HIS A 54 0.52 4.58 21.56
CA HIS A 54 0.98 4.31 20.18
C HIS A 54 -0.16 3.77 19.32
N CYS A 55 -0.37 4.35 18.14
CA CYS A 55 -1.36 3.87 17.19
C CYS A 55 -1.09 2.39 16.83
N PHE A 56 -2.15 1.59 16.82
CA PHE A 56 -2.07 0.19 16.44
C PHE A 56 -2.97 -0.08 15.23
N VAL A 57 -2.34 -0.12 14.06
CA VAL A 57 -3.01 -0.24 12.77
C VAL A 57 -3.37 -1.71 12.51
N ARG A 58 -4.65 -1.95 12.27
CA ARG A 58 -5.23 -3.24 11.92
C ARG A 58 -5.68 -3.23 10.46
N SER A 59 -5.94 -4.41 9.88
CA SER A 59 -6.37 -4.51 8.47
C SER A 59 -7.60 -3.66 8.13
N GLN A 60 -8.51 -3.44 9.09
CA GLN A 60 -9.67 -2.55 8.92
C GLN A 60 -9.30 -1.07 8.76
N ASN A 61 -8.12 -0.68 9.23
CA ASN A 61 -7.62 0.69 9.12
C ASN A 61 -6.92 0.97 7.77
N VAL A 62 -6.71 -0.06 6.94
CA VAL A 62 -6.11 0.08 5.61
C VAL A 62 -7.21 -0.04 4.56
N GLY A 63 -7.57 1.09 3.96
CA GLY A 63 -8.48 1.19 2.83
C GLY A 63 -7.76 0.97 1.48
N MET A 64 -8.41 1.33 0.40
CA MET A 64 -7.81 1.33 -0.93
C MET A 64 -7.28 2.74 -1.23
N GLY A 65 -5.97 2.94 -1.04
CA GLY A 65 -5.28 4.22 -1.22
C GLY A 65 -5.39 5.21 -0.04
N HIS A 66 -6.05 4.85 1.06
CA HIS A 66 -6.22 5.75 2.20
C HIS A 66 -6.30 4.99 3.52
N LEU A 67 -6.01 5.67 4.62
CA LEU A 67 -6.19 5.17 5.97
C LEU A 67 -7.63 5.43 6.45
N ILE A 68 -8.15 4.52 7.29
CA ILE A 68 -9.44 4.63 7.97
C ILE A 68 -9.14 4.68 9.47
N LEU A 69 -9.06 5.88 10.02
CA LEU A 69 -8.60 6.10 11.39
C LEU A 69 -9.70 6.31 12.42
N ASN A 70 -10.98 6.31 12.02
CA ASN A 70 -12.13 6.53 12.91
C ASN A 70 -12.21 5.50 14.07
N ASP A 71 -11.67 4.30 13.85
CA ASP A 71 -11.59 3.21 14.83
C ASP A 71 -10.15 2.73 14.99
N ILE A 72 -9.23 3.66 15.16
CA ILE A 72 -7.83 3.31 15.43
C ILE A 72 -7.69 2.82 16.88
N ALA A 73 -7.02 1.70 17.07
CA ALA A 73 -6.65 1.21 18.40
C ALA A 73 -5.33 1.84 18.85
N TYR A 74 -5.09 1.81 20.15
CA TYR A 74 -3.83 2.23 20.75
C TYR A 74 -3.26 1.11 21.61
N ILE A 75 -1.94 1.09 21.76
CA ILE A 75 -1.21 0.20 22.67
C ILE A 75 -0.31 1.02 23.59
N ASP A 76 -0.03 0.47 24.76
CA ASP A 76 0.87 1.10 25.72
C ASP A 76 2.35 1.02 25.30
N GLU A 77 3.19 1.78 25.96
CA GLU A 77 4.63 1.85 25.72
C GLU A 77 5.30 0.46 25.88
N SER A 78 4.87 -0.33 26.85
CA SER A 78 5.47 -1.65 27.13
C SER A 78 5.19 -2.63 25.97
N THR A 79 4.02 -2.57 25.37
CA THR A 79 3.61 -3.35 24.21
C THR A 79 4.32 -2.86 22.95
N HIS A 80 4.41 -1.54 22.76
CA HIS A 80 5.16 -0.92 21.69
C HIS A 80 6.62 -1.35 21.68
N GLN A 81 7.31 -1.30 22.83
CA GLN A 81 8.71 -1.69 22.94
C GLN A 81 8.95 -3.15 22.56
N LYS A 82 8.02 -4.06 22.89
CA LYS A 82 8.10 -5.48 22.46
C LYS A 82 7.96 -5.63 20.94
N GLN A 83 7.37 -4.64 20.27
CA GLN A 83 7.15 -4.60 18.82
C GLN A 83 7.95 -3.50 18.11
N LYS A 84 8.99 -2.98 18.74
CA LYS A 84 9.81 -1.88 18.21
C LYS A 84 10.37 -2.17 16.81
N SER A 85 10.67 -3.43 16.52
CA SER A 85 11.15 -3.84 15.19
C SER A 85 10.11 -3.60 14.07
N THR A 86 8.83 -3.45 14.39
CA THR A 86 7.73 -3.18 13.45
C THR A 86 7.11 -1.81 13.64
N GLU A 87 7.85 -0.89 14.24
CA GLU A 87 7.47 0.51 14.35
C GLU A 87 7.25 1.13 12.97
N LEU A 88 6.13 1.80 12.83
CA LEU A 88 5.76 2.53 11.62
C LEU A 88 6.56 3.80 11.47
N ARG A 89 6.86 4.14 10.23
CA ARG A 89 7.41 5.42 9.81
C ARG A 89 6.50 6.06 8.77
N THR A 90 6.44 7.36 8.78
CA THR A 90 5.80 8.12 7.70
C THR A 90 6.31 7.64 6.35
N ASN A 91 5.41 7.50 5.39
CA ASN A 91 5.65 6.95 4.05
C ASN A 91 5.92 5.43 3.98
N ASP A 92 5.78 4.66 5.06
CA ASP A 92 5.67 3.22 4.92
C ASP A 92 4.43 2.87 4.09
N VAL A 93 4.57 1.97 3.12
CA VAL A 93 3.43 1.42 2.39
C VAL A 93 2.86 0.25 3.20
N LEU A 94 1.60 0.36 3.57
CA LEU A 94 0.86 -0.66 4.32
C LEU A 94 0.06 -1.51 3.34
N LEU A 95 0.18 -2.83 3.45
CA LEU A 95 -0.52 -3.78 2.59
C LEU A 95 -1.25 -4.82 3.44
N ASN A 96 -2.55 -4.97 3.25
CA ASN A 96 -3.31 -6.06 3.85
C ASN A 96 -2.95 -7.39 3.17
N ILE A 97 -2.56 -8.38 3.97
CA ILE A 97 -1.99 -9.63 3.49
C ILE A 97 -2.84 -10.87 3.82
N THR A 98 -3.98 -10.72 4.50
CA THR A 98 -4.88 -11.83 4.85
C THR A 98 -6.36 -11.44 4.75
N GLY A 99 -7.22 -12.43 4.54
CA GLY A 99 -8.67 -12.29 4.57
C GLY A 99 -9.26 -11.48 3.41
N ALA A 100 -10.52 -11.08 3.52
CA ALA A 100 -11.28 -10.40 2.46
C ALA A 100 -10.72 -9.02 2.05
N SER A 101 -9.79 -8.46 2.82
CA SER A 101 -9.16 -7.18 2.54
C SER A 101 -7.77 -7.30 1.89
N ILE A 102 -7.34 -8.50 1.52
CA ILE A 102 -6.06 -8.73 0.83
C ILE A 102 -5.91 -7.78 -0.36
N GLY A 103 -4.73 -7.19 -0.50
CA GLY A 103 -4.40 -6.29 -1.59
C GLY A 103 -4.77 -4.83 -1.34
N ARG A 104 -5.54 -4.50 -0.30
CA ARG A 104 -5.73 -3.10 0.10
C ARG A 104 -4.42 -2.52 0.59
N THR A 105 -4.15 -1.30 0.17
CA THR A 105 -2.89 -0.63 0.50
C THR A 105 -3.12 0.86 0.75
N ALA A 106 -2.34 1.43 1.67
CA ALA A 106 -2.34 2.85 2.01
C ALA A 106 -0.94 3.30 2.45
N LEU A 107 -0.66 4.60 2.41
CA LEU A 107 0.55 5.17 2.99
C LEU A 107 0.35 5.46 4.48
N ALA A 108 1.38 5.18 5.28
CA ALA A 108 1.47 5.66 6.65
C ALA A 108 1.67 7.18 6.66
N THR A 109 0.74 7.87 7.30
CA THR A 109 0.79 9.32 7.51
C THR A 109 1.52 9.66 8.81
N GLU A 110 1.77 10.95 9.04
CA GLU A 110 2.36 11.45 10.28
C GLU A 110 1.51 11.12 11.50
N GLU A 111 0.18 10.99 11.34
CA GLU A 111 -0.76 10.66 12.41
C GLU A 111 -0.52 9.27 13.05
N ILE A 112 0.05 8.33 12.28
CA ILE A 112 0.33 6.96 12.76
C ILE A 112 1.84 6.69 12.86
N ASN A 113 2.67 7.70 12.66
CA ASN A 113 4.13 7.60 12.82
C ASN A 113 4.48 7.17 14.26
N GLY A 114 5.45 6.25 14.40
CA GLY A 114 5.77 5.67 15.71
C GLY A 114 4.75 4.64 16.23
N GLY A 115 3.72 4.32 15.46
CA GLY A 115 2.76 3.28 15.77
C GLY A 115 3.25 1.88 15.41
N ASN A 116 2.37 0.89 15.50
CA ASN A 116 2.64 -0.50 15.13
C ASN A 116 1.50 -1.07 14.28
N VAL A 117 1.71 -2.24 13.69
CA VAL A 117 0.71 -2.98 12.91
C VAL A 117 0.47 -4.37 13.49
N ASN A 118 -0.70 -4.94 13.21
CA ASN A 118 -0.95 -6.34 13.51
C ASN A 118 -0.32 -7.28 12.47
N GLN A 119 -0.47 -8.60 12.64
CA GLN A 119 0.05 -9.61 11.73
C GLN A 119 -0.62 -9.63 10.34
N HIS A 120 -1.74 -8.94 10.17
CA HIS A 120 -2.51 -8.90 8.93
C HIS A 120 -2.12 -7.72 8.01
N VAL A 121 -1.28 -6.81 8.50
CA VAL A 121 -0.78 -5.66 7.76
C VAL A 121 0.72 -5.79 7.57
N CYS A 122 1.16 -5.83 6.32
CA CYS A 122 2.58 -5.80 5.96
C CYS A 122 3.06 -4.36 5.81
N ILE A 123 4.20 -4.06 6.39
CA ILE A 123 4.95 -2.83 6.19
C ILE A 123 5.93 -3.05 5.04
N ILE A 124 5.84 -2.22 4.01
CA ILE A 124 6.80 -2.15 2.91
C ILE A 124 7.47 -0.78 3.02
N ARG A 125 8.73 -0.77 3.44
CA ARG A 125 9.55 0.46 3.53
C ARG A 125 10.50 0.51 2.36
N THR A 126 10.39 1.56 1.56
CA THR A 126 11.23 1.73 0.37
C THR A 126 12.68 2.09 0.74
N ASN A 127 13.58 1.84 -0.20
CA ASN A 127 15.03 2.07 -0.03
C ASN A 127 15.49 3.51 -0.32
N GLY A 128 14.54 4.45 -0.53
CA GLY A 128 14.85 5.85 -0.85
C GLY A 128 15.11 6.14 -2.34
N ASN A 129 15.23 5.10 -3.19
CA ASN A 129 15.40 5.25 -4.64
C ASN A 129 14.07 5.18 -5.40
N VAL A 130 12.97 5.08 -4.68
CA VAL A 130 11.61 4.99 -5.24
C VAL A 130 10.65 5.80 -4.38
N GLU A 131 9.72 6.49 -5.04
CA GLU A 131 8.66 7.26 -4.39
C GLU A 131 7.65 6.31 -3.73
N PRO A 132 7.45 6.36 -2.39
CA PRO A 132 6.55 5.44 -1.69
C PRO A 132 5.10 5.50 -2.16
N SER A 133 4.59 6.70 -2.49
CA SER A 133 3.24 6.88 -3.01
C SER A 133 3.06 6.24 -4.38
N TYR A 134 4.09 6.27 -5.24
CA TYR A 134 4.09 5.55 -6.50
C TYR A 134 3.94 4.03 -6.28
N ILE A 135 4.65 3.44 -5.32
CA ILE A 135 4.52 2.00 -4.99
C ILE A 135 3.12 1.70 -4.45
N CYS A 136 2.59 2.55 -3.57
CA CYS A 136 1.24 2.40 -3.04
C CYS A 136 0.20 2.38 -4.17
N ASP A 137 0.26 3.33 -5.10
CA ASP A 137 -0.63 3.41 -6.25
C ASP A 137 -0.41 2.25 -7.23
N TYR A 138 0.85 1.86 -7.46
CA TYR A 138 1.17 0.75 -8.36
C TYR A 138 0.59 -0.58 -7.88
N ILE A 139 0.62 -0.85 -6.56
CA ILE A 139 0.00 -2.05 -5.97
C ILE A 139 -1.51 -2.06 -6.21
N GLN A 140 -2.17 -0.91 -6.27
CA GLN A 140 -3.61 -0.80 -6.55
C GLN A 140 -3.99 -1.05 -8.02
N THR A 141 -3.02 -1.08 -8.94
CA THR A 141 -3.31 -1.34 -10.35
C THR A 141 -3.95 -2.72 -10.54
N SER A 142 -4.84 -2.82 -11.53
CA SER A 142 -5.48 -4.09 -11.90
C SER A 142 -4.47 -5.19 -12.22
N LYS A 143 -3.27 -4.83 -12.71
CA LYS A 143 -2.17 -5.76 -13.00
C LYS A 143 -1.68 -6.44 -11.71
N ILE A 144 -1.35 -5.67 -10.68
CA ILE A 144 -0.87 -6.23 -9.41
C ILE A 144 -2.01 -6.90 -8.64
N GLN A 145 -3.22 -6.35 -8.65
CA GLN A 145 -4.37 -6.99 -8.00
C GLN A 145 -4.68 -8.37 -8.60
N LYS A 146 -4.62 -8.53 -9.92
CA LYS A 146 -4.72 -9.85 -10.57
C LYS A 146 -3.56 -10.77 -10.21
N TYR A 147 -2.35 -10.24 -10.10
CA TYR A 147 -1.19 -11.02 -9.64
C TYR A 147 -1.38 -11.51 -8.20
N ILE A 148 -1.83 -10.65 -7.29
CA ILE A 148 -2.20 -11.02 -5.91
C ILE A 148 -3.24 -12.14 -5.90
N GLN A 149 -4.30 -12.03 -6.71
CA GLN A 149 -5.32 -13.08 -6.82
C GLN A 149 -4.73 -14.42 -7.31
N SER A 150 -3.84 -14.39 -8.29
CA SER A 150 -3.20 -15.61 -8.81
C SER A 150 -2.34 -16.34 -7.77
N LEU A 151 -1.77 -15.60 -6.82
CA LEU A 151 -0.97 -16.18 -5.73
C LEU A 151 -1.84 -16.89 -4.66
N GLN A 152 -3.14 -16.64 -4.62
CA GLN A 152 -4.07 -17.22 -3.65
C GLN A 152 -4.74 -18.52 -4.15
N THR A 153 -4.81 -18.73 -5.46
CA THR A 153 -5.56 -19.84 -6.07
C THR A 153 -4.91 -21.23 -5.90
N GLY A 154 -3.77 -21.35 -5.23
CA GLY A 154 -3.04 -22.62 -5.07
C GLY A 154 -2.81 -23.09 -3.64
N GLY A 155 -3.35 -22.43 -2.61
CA GLY A 155 -3.03 -22.71 -1.21
C GLY A 155 -4.24 -22.88 -0.29
N SER A 156 -4.09 -23.71 0.76
CA SER A 156 -5.11 -23.92 1.80
C SER A 156 -5.27 -22.75 2.78
N ARG A 157 -4.52 -21.67 2.62
CA ARG A 157 -4.59 -20.44 3.44
C ARG A 157 -4.66 -19.21 2.56
N GLU A 158 -5.74 -18.46 2.69
CA GLU A 158 -5.89 -17.14 2.08
C GLU A 158 -4.92 -16.14 2.74
N GLY A 159 -3.79 -15.90 2.10
CA GLY A 159 -2.78 -14.95 2.60
C GLY A 159 -1.57 -14.83 1.69
N LEU A 160 -0.92 -13.68 1.75
CA LEU A 160 0.37 -13.41 1.09
C LEU A 160 1.50 -13.62 2.09
N ASN A 161 2.53 -14.34 1.70
CA ASN A 161 3.79 -14.37 2.44
C ASN A 161 4.75 -13.26 1.95
N PHE A 162 5.79 -12.99 2.73
CA PHE A 162 6.70 -11.88 2.42
C PHE A 162 7.52 -12.11 1.15
N GLU A 163 7.84 -13.35 0.80
CA GLU A 163 8.54 -13.67 -0.43
C GLU A 163 7.66 -13.41 -1.67
N GLN A 164 6.37 -13.74 -1.58
CA GLN A 164 5.41 -13.41 -2.62
C GLN A 164 5.30 -11.88 -2.80
N ILE A 165 5.27 -11.11 -1.70
CA ILE A 165 5.22 -9.64 -1.76
C ILE A 165 6.51 -9.09 -2.39
N ARG A 166 7.68 -9.60 -1.99
CA ARG A 166 8.97 -9.22 -2.59
C ARG A 166 9.02 -9.53 -4.09
N SER A 167 8.29 -10.53 -4.55
CA SER A 167 8.25 -10.92 -5.97
C SER A 167 7.32 -10.08 -6.85
N PHE A 168 6.57 -9.11 -6.31
CA PHE A 168 5.67 -8.29 -7.11
C PHE A 168 6.41 -7.60 -8.25
N PRO A 169 5.96 -7.80 -9.51
CA PRO A 169 6.61 -7.21 -10.68
C PRO A 169 6.26 -5.73 -10.78
N ILE A 170 7.24 -4.87 -10.61
CA ILE A 170 7.11 -3.41 -10.68
C ILE A 170 7.76 -2.90 -11.97
N ASN A 171 7.08 -2.03 -12.68
CA ASN A 171 7.69 -1.22 -13.73
C ASN A 171 7.96 0.17 -13.15
N ILE A 172 9.21 0.61 -13.18
CA ILE A 172 9.64 1.82 -12.51
C ILE A 172 10.23 2.83 -13.50
N PRO A 173 9.67 4.06 -13.60
CA PRO A 173 10.28 5.18 -14.30
C PRO A 173 11.35 5.86 -13.46
N THR A 174 11.90 6.98 -13.98
CA THR A 174 12.77 7.85 -13.18
C THR A 174 12.04 8.40 -11.95
N VAL A 175 12.77 8.76 -10.90
CA VAL A 175 12.18 9.27 -9.64
C VAL A 175 11.32 10.51 -9.90
N GLU A 176 11.77 11.41 -10.78
CA GLU A 176 11.03 12.62 -11.15
C GLU A 176 9.67 12.28 -11.80
N GLU A 177 9.64 11.26 -12.66
CA GLU A 177 8.40 10.79 -13.28
C GLU A 177 7.49 10.12 -12.26
N GLN A 178 8.03 9.32 -11.32
CA GLN A 178 7.27 8.71 -10.21
C GLN A 178 6.59 9.77 -9.36
N VAL A 179 7.32 10.79 -8.91
CA VAL A 179 6.80 11.90 -8.12
C VAL A 179 5.68 12.64 -8.88
N LYS A 180 5.86 12.87 -10.17
CA LYS A 180 4.85 13.54 -10.98
C LYS A 180 3.58 12.71 -11.17
N ILE A 181 3.72 11.40 -11.37
CA ILE A 181 2.59 10.46 -11.46
C ILE A 181 1.84 10.44 -10.11
N ALA A 182 2.54 10.22 -9.01
CA ALA A 182 1.96 10.16 -7.67
C ALA A 182 1.21 11.45 -7.31
N LYS A 183 1.80 12.61 -7.62
CA LYS A 183 1.16 13.91 -7.41
C LYS A 183 -0.13 14.07 -8.22
N LEU A 184 -0.13 13.65 -9.50
CA LEU A 184 -1.35 13.69 -10.32
C LEU A 184 -2.45 12.81 -9.72
N LEU A 185 -2.11 11.57 -9.31
CA LEU A 185 -3.07 10.64 -8.72
C LEU A 185 -3.60 11.16 -7.38
N SER A 186 -2.75 11.74 -6.53
CA SER A 186 -3.17 12.39 -5.28
C SER A 186 -4.20 13.49 -5.53
N LEU A 187 -3.93 14.40 -6.47
CA LEU A 187 -4.85 15.49 -6.81
C LEU A 187 -6.21 14.98 -7.34
N ILE A 188 -6.19 13.89 -8.12
CA ILE A 188 -7.42 13.26 -8.60
C ILE A 188 -8.19 12.65 -7.43
N ASN A 189 -7.53 11.92 -6.52
CA ASN A 189 -8.15 11.31 -5.35
C ASN A 189 -8.73 12.35 -4.40
N GLU A 190 -8.02 13.46 -4.14
CA GLU A 190 -8.51 14.60 -3.35
C GLU A 190 -9.77 15.22 -3.96
N ARG A 191 -9.80 15.37 -5.28
CA ARG A 191 -10.96 15.89 -5.98
C ARG A 191 -12.16 14.95 -5.89
N ILE A 192 -11.94 13.64 -6.06
CA ILE A 192 -12.99 12.62 -5.90
C ILE A 192 -13.55 12.65 -4.48
N ALA A 193 -12.68 12.66 -3.45
CA ALA A 193 -13.10 12.71 -2.05
C ALA A 193 -13.90 13.99 -1.74
N THR A 194 -13.50 15.13 -2.29
CA THR A 194 -14.23 16.40 -2.14
C THR A 194 -15.61 16.33 -2.78
N GLN A 195 -15.72 15.79 -3.99
CA GLN A 195 -16.99 15.63 -4.68
C GLN A 195 -17.93 14.68 -3.93
N SER A 196 -17.41 13.55 -3.42
CA SER A 196 -18.20 12.60 -2.62
C SER A 196 -18.79 13.26 -1.37
N LYS A 197 -17.98 14.02 -0.62
CA LYS A 197 -18.46 14.77 0.55
C LYS A 197 -19.54 15.80 0.19
N LEU A 198 -19.43 16.45 -0.96
CA LEU A 198 -20.43 17.41 -1.44
C LEU A 198 -21.75 16.70 -1.77
N ILE A 199 -21.68 15.54 -2.45
CA ILE A 199 -22.85 14.72 -2.78
C ILE A 199 -23.55 14.27 -1.49
N GLU A 200 -22.83 13.68 -0.52
CA GLU A 200 -23.36 13.26 0.79
C GLU A 200 -24.07 14.42 1.51
N LYS A 201 -23.47 15.62 1.49
CA LYS A 201 -24.07 16.79 2.09
C LYS A 201 -25.36 17.21 1.38
N LEU A 202 -25.40 17.19 0.05
CA LEU A 202 -26.60 17.52 -0.71
C LEU A 202 -27.71 16.48 -0.46
N GLU A 203 -27.38 15.19 -0.44
CA GLU A 203 -28.34 14.12 -0.14
C GLU A 203 -28.92 14.27 1.28
N SER A 204 -28.12 14.72 2.24
CA SER A 204 -28.59 15.00 3.61
C SER A 204 -29.55 16.18 3.72
N LEU A 205 -29.49 17.12 2.77
CA LEU A 205 -30.37 18.30 2.73
C LEU A 205 -31.72 18.02 2.05
N ILE A 206 -31.82 16.93 1.28
CA ILE A 206 -33.03 16.54 0.53
C ILE A 206 -33.92 15.60 1.39
N LYS A 207 -33.36 14.99 2.43
CA LYS A 207 -34.10 14.16 3.42
C LYS A 207 -34.71 15.01 4.50
#